data_b6bfe8ed3df8aa3b633cff93a37ae268
#
_entry.id   b6bfe8ed3df8aa3b633cff93a37ae268
#
_cell.length_a   1.000
_cell.length_b   1.000
_cell.length_c   1.000
_cell.angle_alpha   90.00
_cell.angle_beta   90.00
_cell.angle_gamma   90.00
#
_symmetry.space_group_name_H-M   'P 1'
#
loop_
_entity.id
_entity.type
_entity.pdbx_description
1 polymer ?
#
loop_
_entity_poly.entity_id
_entity_poly.type
_entity_poly.pdbx_seq_one_letter_code
_entity_poly.pdbx_strand_id
1 'polypeptide(L)'
;MALSLHQAIIPNWLQVLGAVDGLLDKAEGYVADGKASEKELLETRLIDDMLPLAYQFKSCWTHTHLALTAVHEGHFSPDMSPYPEDFASLREMIATARQTCMSSLAAWRPLSGDWATRCERVSPA
;
A
#
# COMPACT_ATOMS: atom_id res chain seq x y z
N MET A 1 -23.95 6.65 -14.37
CA MET A 1 -22.74 7.41 -14.08
C MET A 1 -21.57 6.42 -14.00
N ALA A 2 -20.55 6.60 -14.81
CA ALA A 2 -19.39 5.69 -14.77
C ALA A 2 -18.43 6.14 -13.66
N LEU A 3 -18.05 5.23 -12.76
CA LEU A 3 -16.98 5.45 -11.80
C LEU A 3 -15.64 5.50 -12.54
N SER A 4 -14.80 6.48 -12.19
CA SER A 4 -13.42 6.47 -12.65
C SER A 4 -12.62 5.38 -11.93
N LEU A 5 -11.56 4.88 -12.55
CA LEU A 5 -10.65 3.92 -11.92
C LEU A 5 -10.11 4.46 -10.57
N HIS A 6 -9.78 5.74 -10.53
CA HIS A 6 -9.32 6.41 -9.32
C HIS A 6 -10.37 6.37 -8.19
N GLN A 7 -11.64 6.70 -8.50
CA GLN A 7 -12.74 6.63 -7.53
C GLN A 7 -13.03 5.21 -7.05
N ALA A 8 -12.76 4.21 -7.86
CA ALA A 8 -12.93 2.81 -7.50
C ALA A 8 -11.81 2.27 -6.60
N ILE A 9 -10.58 2.75 -6.76
CA ILE A 9 -9.39 2.20 -6.12
C ILE A 9 -9.01 2.95 -4.85
N ILE A 10 -8.86 4.28 -4.91
CA ILE A 10 -8.26 5.06 -3.81
C ILE A 10 -9.05 4.97 -2.49
N PRO A 11 -10.38 5.06 -2.47
CA PRO A 11 -11.13 4.90 -1.21
C PRO A 11 -10.93 3.52 -0.57
N ASN A 12 -10.86 2.45 -1.38
CA ASN A 12 -10.60 1.11 -0.90
C ASN A 12 -9.19 0.98 -0.31
N TRP A 13 -8.18 1.55 -0.96
CA TRP A 13 -6.81 1.56 -0.45
C TRP A 13 -6.72 2.33 0.88
N LEU A 14 -7.37 3.47 1.00
CA LEU A 14 -7.42 4.23 2.25
C LEU A 14 -8.06 3.44 3.38
N GLN A 15 -9.13 2.69 3.09
CA GLN A 15 -9.78 1.81 4.06
C GLN A 15 -8.82 0.70 4.53
N VAL A 16 -8.15 0.02 3.61
CA VAL A 16 -7.19 -1.04 3.93
C VAL A 16 -6.01 -0.48 4.72
N LEU A 17 -5.41 0.64 4.28
CA LEU A 17 -4.30 1.27 4.97
C LEU A 17 -4.68 1.74 6.38
N GLY A 18 -5.92 2.21 6.58
CA GLY A 18 -6.44 2.54 7.91
C GLY A 18 -6.55 1.31 8.82
N ALA A 19 -7.00 0.17 8.27
CA ALA A 19 -7.03 -1.09 9.00
C ALA A 19 -5.63 -1.61 9.34
N VAL A 20 -4.69 -1.48 8.42
CA VAL A 20 -3.27 -1.86 8.62
C VAL A 20 -2.62 -1.01 9.71
N ASP A 21 -2.89 0.30 9.75
CA ASP A 21 -2.45 1.19 10.83
C ASP A 21 -2.97 0.74 12.19
N GLY A 22 -4.26 0.39 12.28
CA GLY A 22 -4.86 -0.18 13.49
C GLY A 22 -4.30 -1.56 13.88
N LEU A 23 -3.79 -2.34 12.93
CA LEU A 23 -3.06 -3.58 13.23
C LEU A 23 -1.69 -3.31 13.84
N LEU A 24 -1.01 -2.24 13.43
CA LEU A 24 0.24 -1.79 14.08
C LEU A 24 -0.01 -1.40 15.55
N ASP A 25 -1.10 -0.67 15.84
CA ASP A 25 -1.46 -0.33 17.23
C ASP A 25 -1.66 -1.59 18.08
N LYS A 26 -2.34 -2.61 17.53
CA LYS A 26 -2.53 -3.89 18.20
C LYS A 26 -1.21 -4.65 18.41
N ALA A 27 -0.32 -4.61 17.42
CA ALA A 27 0.99 -5.25 17.50
C ALA A 27 1.87 -4.61 18.58
N GLU A 28 1.92 -3.27 18.61
CA GLU A 28 2.61 -2.51 19.66
C GLU A 28 2.04 -2.81 21.05
N GLY A 29 0.72 -2.83 21.19
CA GLY A 29 0.04 -3.21 22.44
C GLY A 29 0.38 -4.63 22.86
N TYR A 30 0.46 -5.58 21.94
CA TYR A 30 0.82 -6.98 22.22
C TYR A 30 2.25 -7.10 22.76
N VAL A 31 3.18 -6.33 22.19
CA VAL A 31 4.57 -6.24 22.67
C VAL A 31 4.63 -5.54 24.02
N ALA A 32 3.91 -4.44 24.22
CA ALA A 32 3.84 -3.70 25.49
C ALA A 32 3.30 -4.56 26.64
N ASP A 33 2.36 -5.48 26.33
CA ASP A 33 1.84 -6.47 27.29
C ASP A 33 2.84 -7.60 27.62
N GLY A 34 4.03 -7.59 27.00
CA GLY A 34 5.08 -8.60 27.23
C GLY A 34 4.77 -9.97 26.63
N LYS A 35 3.85 -10.06 25.68
CA LYS A 35 3.43 -11.33 25.05
C LYS A 35 4.40 -11.84 23.98
N ALA A 36 5.16 -10.93 23.37
CA ALA A 36 6.22 -11.22 22.42
C ALA A 36 7.18 -10.03 22.35
N SER A 37 8.38 -10.22 21.82
CA SER A 37 9.23 -9.12 21.40
C SER A 37 8.79 -8.56 20.06
N GLU A 38 9.14 -7.32 19.76
CA GLU A 38 8.86 -6.69 18.45
C GLU A 38 9.42 -7.54 17.29
N LYS A 39 10.67 -7.98 17.44
CA LYS A 39 11.33 -8.81 16.42
C LYS A 39 10.60 -10.13 16.18
N GLU A 40 10.25 -10.86 17.24
CA GLU A 40 9.51 -12.13 17.12
C GLU A 40 8.18 -11.93 16.40
N LEU A 41 7.46 -10.86 16.73
CA LEU A 41 6.16 -10.59 16.10
C LEU A 41 6.31 -10.23 14.63
N LEU A 42 7.29 -9.39 14.28
CA LEU A 42 7.55 -8.97 12.90
C LEU A 42 8.04 -10.11 12.00
N GLU A 43 8.76 -11.10 12.58
CA GLU A 43 9.23 -12.29 11.88
C GLU A 43 8.19 -13.43 11.82
N THR A 44 7.06 -13.27 12.53
CA THR A 44 6.00 -14.30 12.55
C THR A 44 5.42 -14.54 11.16
N ARG A 45 5.22 -15.82 10.85
CA ARG A 45 4.56 -16.32 9.62
C ARG A 45 3.35 -17.15 9.99
N LEU A 46 2.30 -17.09 9.20
CA LEU A 46 1.13 -17.95 9.40
C LEU A 46 1.37 -19.39 8.95
N ILE A 47 2.20 -19.56 7.92
CA ILE A 47 2.67 -20.84 7.40
C ILE A 47 4.14 -20.70 6.95
N ASP A 48 4.86 -21.79 6.86
CA ASP A 48 6.33 -21.80 6.68
C ASP A 48 6.79 -21.13 5.36
N ASP A 49 6.02 -21.25 4.29
CA ASP A 49 6.32 -20.70 2.97
C ASP A 49 5.77 -19.26 2.78
N MET A 50 5.08 -18.71 3.76
CA MET A 50 4.59 -17.33 3.74
C MET A 50 5.70 -16.36 4.17
N LEU A 51 5.75 -15.19 3.58
CA LEU A 51 6.63 -14.11 4.02
C LEU A 51 6.15 -13.52 5.36
N PRO A 52 7.07 -13.03 6.20
CA PRO A 52 6.76 -12.63 7.57
C PRO A 52 5.83 -11.40 7.64
N LEU A 53 5.31 -11.12 8.85
CA LEU A 53 4.39 -10.02 9.11
C LEU A 53 4.94 -8.68 8.63
N ALA A 54 6.21 -8.37 8.87
CA ALA A 54 6.85 -7.14 8.41
C ALA A 54 6.76 -6.97 6.89
N TYR A 55 6.92 -8.07 6.14
CA TYR A 55 6.75 -8.05 4.68
C TYR A 55 5.31 -7.75 4.27
N GLN A 56 4.31 -8.24 5.00
CA GLN A 56 2.90 -7.97 4.68
C GLN A 56 2.58 -6.48 4.82
N PHE A 57 3.09 -5.81 5.84
CA PHE A 57 2.99 -4.35 6.00
C PHE A 57 3.69 -3.61 4.86
N LYS A 58 4.93 -3.99 4.53
CA LYS A 58 5.66 -3.41 3.39
C LYS A 58 4.90 -3.62 2.08
N SER A 59 4.30 -4.77 1.88
CA SER A 59 3.52 -5.08 0.68
C SER A 59 2.32 -4.13 0.51
N CYS A 60 1.65 -3.74 1.60
CA CYS A 60 0.59 -2.74 1.56
C CYS A 60 1.11 -1.39 1.04
N TRP A 61 2.27 -0.94 1.51
CA TRP A 61 2.94 0.28 1.02
C TRP A 61 3.36 0.15 -0.45
N THR A 62 3.98 -0.96 -0.81
CA THR A 62 4.46 -1.22 -2.19
C THR A 62 3.31 -1.13 -3.20
N HIS A 63 2.20 -1.81 -2.92
CA HIS A 63 1.06 -1.90 -3.83
C HIS A 63 0.09 -0.71 -3.76
N THR A 64 0.34 0.25 -2.91
CA THR A 64 -0.42 1.51 -2.86
C THR A 64 0.47 2.71 -3.22
N HIS A 65 1.44 3.05 -2.39
CA HIS A 65 2.32 4.21 -2.59
C HIS A 65 3.15 4.09 -3.88
N LEU A 66 3.94 3.02 -4.01
CA LEU A 66 4.80 2.85 -5.20
C LEU A 66 3.98 2.64 -6.47
N ALA A 67 2.91 1.87 -6.42
CA ALA A 67 2.04 1.67 -7.57
C ALA A 67 1.43 2.99 -8.05
N LEU A 68 0.96 3.82 -7.12
CA LEU A 68 0.36 5.12 -7.45
C LEU A 68 1.38 6.11 -8.03
N THR A 69 2.59 6.14 -7.50
CA THR A 69 3.67 6.99 -8.03
C THR A 69 4.14 6.53 -9.41
N ALA A 70 4.15 5.22 -9.67
CA ALA A 70 4.56 4.63 -10.95
C ALA A 70 3.50 4.72 -12.07
N VAL A 71 2.26 5.02 -11.73
CA VAL A 71 1.15 5.08 -12.70
C VAL A 71 1.44 6.02 -13.87
N HIS A 72 2.12 7.14 -13.63
CA HIS A 72 2.46 8.11 -14.66
C HIS A 72 3.59 7.65 -15.58
N GLU A 73 4.39 6.71 -15.14
CA GLU A 73 5.49 6.11 -15.89
C GLU A 73 5.01 4.96 -16.78
N GLY A 74 3.79 4.45 -16.53
CA GLY A 74 3.20 3.33 -17.26
C GLY A 74 3.88 1.99 -16.98
N HIS A 75 4.77 1.92 -15.99
CA HIS A 75 5.49 0.72 -15.58
C HIS A 75 5.56 0.66 -14.05
N PHE A 76 5.26 -0.52 -13.49
CA PHE A 76 5.39 -0.80 -12.08
C PHE A 76 6.16 -2.10 -11.87
N SER A 77 7.14 -2.07 -10.97
CA SER A 77 7.86 -3.24 -10.48
C SER A 77 7.79 -3.24 -8.96
N PRO A 78 7.40 -4.37 -8.32
CA PRO A 78 7.41 -4.47 -6.87
C PRO A 78 8.81 -4.21 -6.31
N ASP A 79 8.86 -3.52 -5.18
CA ASP A 79 10.12 -3.30 -4.46
C ASP A 79 10.56 -4.58 -3.75
N MET A 80 11.70 -5.13 -4.19
CA MET A 80 12.30 -6.34 -3.64
C MET A 80 13.35 -6.06 -2.56
N SER A 81 13.50 -4.81 -2.12
CA SER A 81 14.40 -4.45 -1.02
C SER A 81 13.98 -5.13 0.30
N PRO A 82 14.88 -5.26 1.28
CA PRO A 82 14.52 -5.78 2.60
C PRO A 82 13.36 -4.99 3.23
N TYR A 83 12.53 -5.67 4.02
CA TYR A 83 11.48 -5.04 4.81
C TYR A 83 12.06 -4.44 6.09
N PRO A 84 11.43 -3.39 6.66
CA PRO A 84 11.84 -2.83 7.96
C PRO A 84 11.73 -3.85 9.09
N GLU A 85 12.62 -3.73 10.07
CA GLU A 85 12.69 -4.63 11.22
C GLU A 85 12.10 -4.01 12.50
N ASP A 86 11.43 -2.85 12.39
CA ASP A 86 10.83 -2.12 13.51
C ASP A 86 9.46 -1.52 13.15
N PHE A 87 8.60 -1.38 14.15
CA PHE A 87 7.26 -0.80 13.98
C PHE A 87 7.29 0.66 13.55
N ALA A 88 8.26 1.44 14.02
CA ALA A 88 8.32 2.86 13.70
C ALA A 88 8.50 3.09 12.19
N SER A 89 9.43 2.37 11.58
CA SER A 89 9.66 2.41 10.12
C SER A 89 8.44 1.93 9.32
N LEU A 90 7.78 0.85 9.77
CA LEU A 90 6.57 0.35 9.14
C LEU A 90 5.42 1.36 9.23
N ARG A 91 5.27 2.02 10.39
CA ARG A 91 4.26 3.07 10.60
C ARG A 91 4.51 4.26 9.68
N GLU A 92 5.75 4.69 9.51
CA GLU A 92 6.12 5.76 8.57
C GLU A 92 5.77 5.38 7.12
N MET A 93 6.05 4.15 6.72
CA MET A 93 5.67 3.65 5.39
C MET A 93 4.15 3.69 5.18
N ILE A 94 3.36 3.22 6.14
CA ILE A 94 1.89 3.22 6.04
C ILE A 94 1.35 4.66 6.05
N ALA A 95 1.90 5.54 6.89
CA ALA A 95 1.52 6.95 6.91
C ALA A 95 1.81 7.64 5.56
N THR A 96 2.97 7.36 4.96
CA THR A 96 3.35 7.87 3.64
C THR A 96 2.38 7.36 2.56
N ALA A 97 2.02 6.09 2.58
CA ALA A 97 1.06 5.51 1.65
C ALA A 97 -0.32 6.18 1.77
N ARG A 98 -0.81 6.37 2.99
CA ARG A 98 -2.07 7.08 3.25
C ARG A 98 -2.02 8.52 2.73
N GLN A 99 -0.95 9.24 3.02
CA GLN A 99 -0.78 10.62 2.56
C GLN A 99 -0.77 10.71 1.03
N THR A 100 -0.09 9.80 0.34
CA THR A 100 -0.06 9.73 -1.13
C THR A 100 -1.46 9.49 -1.69
N CYS A 101 -2.21 8.55 -1.13
CA CYS A 101 -3.59 8.29 -1.54
C CYS A 101 -4.50 9.51 -1.29
N MET A 102 -4.38 10.18 -0.15
CA MET A 102 -5.17 11.38 0.18
C MET A 102 -4.85 12.55 -0.75
N SER A 103 -3.57 12.79 -1.03
CA SER A 103 -3.11 13.83 -1.97
C SER A 103 -3.59 13.54 -3.39
N SER A 104 -3.55 12.29 -3.83
CA SER A 104 -4.09 11.87 -5.12
C SER A 104 -5.60 12.10 -5.20
N LEU A 105 -6.33 11.81 -4.13
CA LEU A 105 -7.78 12.03 -4.07
C LEU A 105 -8.13 13.53 -4.18
N ALA A 106 -7.35 14.39 -3.52
CA ALA A 106 -7.55 15.84 -3.55
C ALA A 106 -7.15 16.49 -4.90
N ALA A 107 -6.11 15.95 -5.54
CA ALA A 107 -5.59 16.44 -6.82
C ALA A 107 -6.35 15.89 -8.03
N TRP A 108 -7.20 14.89 -7.85
CA TRP A 108 -7.88 14.25 -8.96
C TRP A 108 -8.86 15.19 -9.64
N ARG A 109 -8.56 15.54 -10.88
CA ARG A 109 -9.48 16.16 -11.81
C ARG A 109 -9.96 15.10 -12.79
N PRO A 110 -11.26 14.96 -13.05
CA PRO A 110 -11.70 14.12 -14.15
C PRO A 110 -10.95 14.57 -15.39
N LEU A 111 -10.18 13.67 -15.98
CA LEU A 111 -9.59 13.90 -17.30
C LEU A 111 -10.79 14.12 -18.23
N SER A 112 -11.12 15.36 -18.49
CA SER A 112 -12.04 15.73 -19.54
C SER A 112 -11.36 15.40 -20.86
N GLY A 113 -11.74 14.30 -21.47
CA GLY A 113 -11.27 13.88 -22.78
C GLY A 113 -10.44 12.61 -22.77
N ASP A 114 -11.07 11.57 -23.26
CA ASP A 114 -10.50 10.60 -24.16
C ASP A 114 -9.45 9.61 -23.66
N TRP A 115 -9.69 9.01 -22.46
CA TRP A 115 -8.97 7.80 -22.09
C TRP A 115 -9.28 6.62 -23.05
N ALA A 116 -10.45 6.60 -23.70
CA ALA A 116 -10.84 5.57 -24.66
C ALA A 116 -9.89 5.55 -25.87
N THR A 117 -9.52 6.72 -26.39
CA THR A 117 -8.56 6.80 -27.53
C THR A 117 -7.12 6.55 -27.15
N ARG A 118 -6.75 6.60 -25.85
CA ARG A 118 -5.41 6.19 -25.39
C ARG A 118 -5.28 4.68 -25.27
N CYS A 119 -6.35 3.98 -24.91
CA CYS A 119 -6.34 2.52 -24.85
C CYS A 119 -6.22 1.87 -26.23
N GLU A 120 -6.76 2.51 -27.28
CA GLU A 120 -6.65 1.99 -28.65
C GLU A 120 -5.24 2.08 -29.23
N ARG A 121 -4.34 2.90 -28.64
CA ARG A 121 -2.95 3.04 -29.10
C ARG A 121 -1.97 2.01 -28.53
N VAL A 122 -2.42 1.12 -27.67
CA VAL A 122 -1.63 -0.01 -27.13
C VAL A 122 -2.08 -1.33 -27.76
N SER A 123 -2.43 -1.33 -29.03
CA SER A 123 -2.57 -2.58 -29.77
C SER A 123 -1.18 -3.09 -30.16
N PRO A 124 -0.80 -4.31 -29.74
CA PRO A 124 0.43 -4.93 -30.23
C PRO A 124 0.30 -5.25 -31.70
N ALA A 125 1.35 -4.98 -32.40
CA ALA A 125 1.60 -5.56 -33.71
C ALA A 125 1.76 -7.08 -33.60
#